data_368692aa7c7b1b36e9c42e77155f7c54
#
_entry.id   368692aa7c7b1b36e9c42e77155f7c54
#
_cell.length_a   1.000
_cell.length_b   1.000
_cell.length_c   1.000
_cell.angle_alpha   90.00
_cell.angle_beta   90.00
_cell.angle_gamma   90.00
#
_symmetry.space_group_name_H-M   'P 1'
#
loop_
_entity.id
_entity.type
_entity.pdbx_description
1 polymer ?
#
loop_
_entity_poly.entity_id
_entity_poly.type
_entity_poly.pdbx_seq_one_letter_code
_entity_poly.pdbx_strand_id
1 'polypeptide(L)'
;LLRRTKNTCNARALAYTWHHVAAQQRAKRPSKVAAQSIITNGDPNMLTAEQILATHKANISTLFDLGQKAFEGVEKVLELNMQVAKTSFEEASEHAKAVLAVKDAQELLALQAAMLQPSAEKAAAYGRHLYDIASSTSSEVSKLAESQLAEAQKKMVSVVDNAVKNAPAGTENAVVLVKSAMAAANNAFDSVQKAAKQAADVAEANFQAITNTAVKASQAATSKSRKAA
;
A
#
# COMPACT_ATOMS: atom_id res chain seq x y z
N LEU A 1 55.30 14.52 -0.40
CA LEU A 1 54.96 15.47 0.72
C LEU A 1 54.00 16.59 0.32
N LEU A 2 53.26 16.49 -0.83
CA LEU A 2 52.44 17.59 -1.37
C LEU A 2 50.93 17.26 -1.53
N ARG A 3 50.41 16.26 -0.82
CA ARG A 3 49.00 15.84 -0.96
C ARG A 3 48.10 16.10 0.30
N ARG A 4 48.67 16.71 1.35
CA ARG A 4 47.95 16.88 2.65
C ARG A 4 47.37 18.26 2.92
N THR A 5 47.58 19.26 2.06
CA THR A 5 47.16 20.66 2.32
C THR A 5 45.88 21.10 1.61
N LYS A 6 45.32 20.30 0.67
CA LYS A 6 44.06 20.69 -0.05
C LYS A 6 42.78 20.35 0.65
N ASN A 7 42.76 19.39 1.62
CA ASN A 7 41.53 18.98 2.30
C ASN A 7 41.17 19.86 3.51
N THR A 8 42.09 20.62 4.08
CA THR A 8 41.79 21.46 5.26
C THR A 8 41.13 22.80 4.90
N CYS A 9 41.35 23.32 3.68
CA CYS A 9 40.68 24.53 3.21
C CYS A 9 39.20 24.33 2.92
N ASN A 10 38.80 23.15 2.40
CA ASN A 10 37.42 22.88 2.07
C ASN A 10 36.54 22.66 3.32
N ALA A 11 37.10 22.07 4.38
CA ALA A 11 36.34 21.85 5.61
C ALA A 11 36.06 23.16 6.38
N ARG A 12 36.97 24.13 6.32
CA ARG A 12 36.74 25.45 6.93
C ARG A 12 35.71 26.31 6.16
N ALA A 13 35.72 26.23 4.83
CA ALA A 13 34.74 26.96 4.02
C ALA A 13 33.30 26.40 4.22
N LEU A 14 33.17 25.09 4.31
CA LEU A 14 31.87 24.46 4.60
C LEU A 14 31.36 24.76 6.02
N ALA A 15 32.25 24.79 7.01
CA ALA A 15 31.85 25.17 8.37
C ALA A 15 31.38 26.63 8.47
N TYR A 16 32.00 27.54 7.70
CA TYR A 16 31.60 28.95 7.69
C TYR A 16 30.22 29.16 7.05
N THR A 17 29.90 28.45 5.97
CA THR A 17 28.59 28.51 5.32
C THR A 17 27.46 27.95 6.19
N TRP A 18 27.70 26.85 6.94
CA TRP A 18 26.73 26.26 7.85
C TRP A 18 26.44 27.20 9.06
N HIS A 19 27.43 27.86 9.61
CA HIS A 19 27.22 28.82 10.71
C HIS A 19 26.43 30.05 10.25
N HIS A 20 26.65 30.55 9.02
CA HIS A 20 25.90 31.68 8.49
C HIS A 20 24.43 31.31 8.18
N VAL A 21 24.19 30.14 7.61
CA VAL A 21 22.81 29.64 7.31
C VAL A 21 22.06 29.38 8.63
N ALA A 22 22.71 28.80 9.62
CA ALA A 22 22.09 28.54 10.94
C ALA A 22 21.78 29.88 11.71
N ALA A 23 22.61 30.89 11.56
CA ALA A 23 22.38 32.21 12.15
C ALA A 23 21.20 32.94 11.49
N GLN A 24 21.06 32.86 10.15
CA GLN A 24 19.95 33.44 9.41
C GLN A 24 18.61 32.72 9.71
N GLN A 25 18.63 31.41 9.95
CA GLN A 25 17.43 30.66 10.34
C GLN A 25 17.00 31.00 11.79
N ARG A 26 17.93 31.32 12.69
CA ARG A 26 17.60 31.80 14.05
C ARG A 26 16.94 33.17 14.06
N ALA A 27 17.33 34.06 13.17
CA ALA A 27 16.76 35.41 13.08
C ALA A 27 15.31 35.44 12.52
N LYS A 28 14.87 34.36 11.85
CA LYS A 28 13.51 34.23 11.28
C LYS A 28 12.52 33.50 12.20
N ARG A 29 12.91 33.08 13.40
CA ARG A 29 11.94 32.52 14.35
C ARG A 29 11.11 33.64 14.91
N PRO A 30 9.78 33.69 14.65
CA PRO A 30 8.91 34.66 15.30
C PRO A 30 9.03 34.50 16.80
N SER A 31 9.14 35.61 17.52
CA SER A 31 9.20 35.59 18.99
C SER A 31 7.96 34.87 19.53
N LYS A 32 8.11 34.09 20.58
CA LYS A 32 6.97 33.39 21.23
C LYS A 32 5.81 34.33 21.55
N VAL A 33 6.09 35.60 21.75
CA VAL A 33 5.11 36.66 22.01
C VAL A 33 4.28 37.01 20.77
N ALA A 34 4.88 37.01 19.58
CA ALA A 34 4.14 37.26 18.33
C ALA A 34 3.26 36.06 17.92
N ALA A 35 3.64 34.83 18.26
CA ALA A 35 2.82 33.66 18.05
C ALA A 35 1.64 33.58 19.03
N GLN A 36 1.76 34.13 20.22
CA GLN A 36 0.71 34.12 21.24
C GLN A 36 -0.37 35.20 21.01
N SER A 37 -0.05 36.31 20.35
CA SER A 37 -1.01 37.40 20.08
C SER A 37 -1.98 37.09 18.93
N ILE A 38 -1.73 36.09 18.10
CA ILE A 38 -2.64 35.64 17.03
C ILE A 38 -3.73 34.70 17.54
N ILE A 39 -3.57 34.15 18.76
CA ILE A 39 -4.43 33.09 19.31
C ILE A 39 -5.63 33.64 20.13
N THR A 40 -5.70 34.95 20.45
CA THR A 40 -6.66 35.44 21.45
C THR A 40 -7.93 36.09 20.91
N ASN A 41 -8.15 36.13 19.61
CA ASN A 41 -9.40 36.66 19.02
C ASN A 41 -10.01 35.69 17.99
N GLY A 42 -10.03 34.40 18.26
CA GLY A 42 -10.67 33.41 17.40
C GLY A 42 -12.13 33.24 17.77
N ASP A 43 -13.03 33.51 16.83
CA ASP A 43 -14.40 33.06 16.87
C ASP A 43 -14.46 31.58 17.28
N PRO A 44 -15.41 31.17 18.16
CA PRO A 44 -15.51 29.77 18.63
C PRO A 44 -15.81 28.75 17.50
N ASN A 45 -15.98 29.21 16.28
CA ASN A 45 -16.23 28.39 15.09
C ASN A 45 -15.01 28.16 14.20
N MET A 46 -13.83 28.73 14.48
CA MET A 46 -12.61 28.47 13.72
C MET A 46 -11.80 27.34 14.34
N LEU A 47 -11.35 26.41 13.51
CA LEU A 47 -10.38 25.38 13.86
C LEU A 47 -9.17 26.05 14.51
N THR A 48 -8.83 25.65 15.76
CA THR A 48 -7.66 26.20 16.43
C THR A 48 -6.37 25.82 15.72
N ALA A 49 -5.33 26.63 15.84
CA ALA A 49 -4.01 26.32 15.28
C ALA A 49 -3.49 24.96 15.74
N GLU A 50 -3.82 24.54 16.96
CA GLU A 50 -3.49 23.21 17.49
C GLU A 50 -4.24 22.10 16.77
N GLN A 51 -5.52 22.28 16.45
CA GLN A 51 -6.32 21.29 15.69
C GLN A 51 -5.82 21.15 14.25
N ILE A 52 -5.44 22.26 13.62
CA ILE A 52 -4.84 22.23 12.29
C ILE A 52 -3.51 21.48 12.33
N LEU A 53 -2.64 21.80 13.29
CA LEU A 53 -1.36 21.13 13.44
C LEU A 53 -1.51 19.63 13.73
N ALA A 54 -2.45 19.25 14.62
CA ALA A 54 -2.76 17.87 14.93
C ALA A 54 -3.26 17.11 13.69
N THR A 55 -4.10 17.74 12.87
CA THR A 55 -4.61 17.16 11.62
C THR A 55 -3.48 16.96 10.60
N HIS A 56 -2.60 17.94 10.43
CA HIS A 56 -1.43 17.79 9.57
C HIS A 56 -0.51 16.67 10.02
N LYS A 57 -0.27 16.55 11.33
CA LYS A 57 0.55 15.49 11.90
C LYS A 57 -0.07 14.11 11.66
N ALA A 58 -1.38 13.98 11.84
CA ALA A 58 -2.12 12.75 11.55
C ALA A 58 -2.06 12.38 10.06
N ASN A 59 -2.24 13.34 9.17
CA ASN A 59 -2.18 13.10 7.73
C ASN A 59 -0.78 12.63 7.27
N ILE A 60 0.28 13.24 7.82
CA ILE A 60 1.66 12.83 7.54
C ILE A 60 1.90 11.40 8.05
N SER A 61 1.46 11.08 9.28
CA SER A 61 1.55 9.71 9.81
C SER A 61 0.85 8.71 8.89
N THR A 62 -0.37 9.01 8.46
CA THR A 62 -1.12 8.15 7.54
C THR A 62 -0.40 7.92 6.22
N LEU A 63 0.24 8.95 5.66
CA LEU A 63 1.02 8.80 4.43
C LEU A 63 2.22 7.86 4.62
N PHE A 64 2.90 7.94 5.76
CA PHE A 64 3.98 7.01 6.10
C PHE A 64 3.46 5.59 6.30
N ASP A 65 2.34 5.42 7.01
CA ASP A 65 1.73 4.10 7.24
C ASP A 65 1.28 3.45 5.91
N LEU A 66 0.69 4.23 5.00
CA LEU A 66 0.34 3.77 3.64
C LEU A 66 1.58 3.38 2.84
N GLY A 67 2.62 4.21 2.90
CA GLY A 67 3.90 3.93 2.26
C GLY A 67 4.52 2.63 2.79
N GLN A 68 4.52 2.43 4.09
CA GLN A 68 5.03 1.22 4.73
C GLN A 68 4.26 -0.02 4.26
N LYS A 69 2.91 0.03 4.22
CA LYS A 69 2.08 -1.08 3.73
C LYS A 69 2.34 -1.41 2.26
N ALA A 70 2.55 -0.40 1.42
CA ALA A 70 2.93 -0.60 0.04
C ALA A 70 4.32 -1.28 -0.08
N PHE A 71 5.30 -0.86 0.72
CA PHE A 71 6.63 -1.49 0.77
C PHE A 71 6.57 -2.93 1.25
N GLU A 72 5.78 -3.27 2.28
CA GLU A 72 5.56 -4.65 2.73
C GLU A 72 5.02 -5.54 1.58
N GLY A 73 4.13 -5.00 0.74
CA GLY A 73 3.65 -5.71 -0.45
C GLY A 73 4.75 -5.98 -1.47
N VAL A 74 5.59 -4.98 -1.75
CA VAL A 74 6.75 -5.13 -2.65
C VAL A 74 7.76 -6.14 -2.08
N GLU A 75 8.04 -6.12 -0.79
CA GLU A 75 8.93 -7.06 -0.12
C GLU A 75 8.46 -8.50 -0.28
N LYS A 76 7.17 -8.77 -0.06
CA LYS A 76 6.57 -10.09 -0.27
C LYS A 76 6.72 -10.57 -1.73
N VAL A 77 6.55 -9.68 -2.72
CA VAL A 77 6.75 -10.01 -4.13
C VAL A 77 8.22 -10.32 -4.44
N LEU A 78 9.15 -9.56 -3.87
CA LEU A 78 10.59 -9.82 -4.02
C LEU A 78 10.99 -11.15 -3.39
N GLU A 79 10.46 -11.48 -2.21
CA GLU A 79 10.68 -12.76 -1.54
C GLU A 79 10.14 -13.92 -2.38
N LEU A 80 8.92 -13.81 -2.90
CA LEU A 80 8.35 -14.80 -3.81
C LEU A 80 9.23 -15.00 -5.05
N ASN A 81 9.67 -13.91 -5.70
CA ASN A 81 10.53 -13.98 -6.87
C ASN A 81 11.89 -14.63 -6.56
N MET A 82 12.47 -14.33 -5.40
CA MET A 82 13.72 -14.95 -4.95
C MET A 82 13.55 -16.44 -4.72
N GLN A 83 12.44 -16.86 -4.10
CA GLN A 83 12.14 -18.27 -3.90
C GLN A 83 11.96 -19.00 -5.22
N VAL A 84 11.18 -18.43 -6.14
CA VAL A 84 10.98 -18.97 -7.49
C VAL A 84 12.30 -19.08 -8.25
N ALA A 85 13.15 -18.07 -8.19
CA ALA A 85 14.46 -18.09 -8.84
C ALA A 85 15.36 -19.22 -8.30
N LYS A 86 15.41 -19.41 -6.98
CA LYS A 86 16.16 -20.51 -6.35
C LYS A 86 15.66 -21.87 -6.81
N THR A 87 14.35 -22.10 -6.71
CA THR A 87 13.73 -23.37 -7.11
C THR A 87 13.94 -23.63 -8.60
N SER A 88 13.78 -22.61 -9.45
CA SER A 88 14.01 -22.74 -10.90
C SER A 88 15.47 -23.08 -11.22
N PHE A 89 16.43 -22.53 -10.49
CA PHE A 89 17.84 -22.84 -10.68
C PHE A 89 18.17 -24.29 -10.26
N GLU A 90 17.62 -24.75 -9.13
CA GLU A 90 17.77 -26.14 -8.67
C GLU A 90 17.19 -27.10 -9.70
N GLU A 91 15.98 -26.87 -10.18
CA GLU A 91 15.30 -27.68 -11.20
C GLU A 91 16.05 -27.66 -12.54
N ALA A 92 16.56 -26.51 -12.97
CA ALA A 92 17.36 -26.42 -14.18
C ALA A 92 18.63 -27.28 -14.08
N SER A 93 19.26 -27.30 -12.89
CA SER A 93 20.44 -28.13 -12.64
C SER A 93 20.09 -29.64 -12.67
N GLU A 94 18.98 -30.04 -12.06
CA GLU A 94 18.50 -31.43 -12.08
C GLU A 94 18.11 -31.86 -13.51
N HIS A 95 17.41 -30.98 -14.23
CA HIS A 95 17.07 -31.24 -15.63
C HIS A 95 18.30 -31.39 -16.53
N ALA A 96 19.29 -30.50 -16.36
CA ALA A 96 20.54 -30.64 -17.10
C ALA A 96 21.25 -32.00 -16.86
N LYS A 97 21.28 -32.45 -15.60
CA LYS A 97 21.81 -33.78 -15.26
C LYS A 97 20.99 -34.91 -15.89
N ALA A 98 19.65 -34.78 -15.87
CA ALA A 98 18.78 -35.77 -16.49
C ALA A 98 18.97 -35.84 -18.01
N VAL A 99 19.07 -34.71 -18.68
CA VAL A 99 19.34 -34.63 -20.14
C VAL A 99 20.68 -35.29 -20.50
N LEU A 100 21.72 -35.08 -19.71
CA LEU A 100 23.03 -35.71 -19.90
C LEU A 100 23.02 -37.22 -19.70
N ALA A 101 22.04 -37.77 -18.99
CA ALA A 101 21.89 -39.21 -18.75
C ALA A 101 21.03 -39.92 -19.80
N VAL A 102 20.32 -39.19 -20.67
CA VAL A 102 19.46 -39.71 -21.75
C VAL A 102 20.29 -40.46 -22.76
N LYS A 103 19.79 -41.64 -23.16
CA LYS A 103 20.49 -42.55 -24.09
C LYS A 103 19.92 -42.53 -25.49
N ASP A 104 18.65 -42.15 -25.66
CA ASP A 104 17.98 -42.11 -26.94
C ASP A 104 16.98 -40.94 -27.07
N ALA A 105 16.54 -40.66 -28.30
CA ALA A 105 15.63 -39.56 -28.59
C ALA A 105 14.23 -39.74 -27.97
N GLN A 106 13.81 -40.97 -27.73
CA GLN A 106 12.49 -41.26 -27.15
C GLN A 106 12.47 -40.95 -25.66
N GLU A 107 13.56 -41.25 -24.97
CA GLU A 107 13.76 -40.91 -23.55
C GLU A 107 13.83 -39.38 -23.37
N LEU A 108 14.47 -38.65 -24.32
CA LEU A 108 14.50 -37.19 -24.30
C LEU A 108 13.10 -36.57 -24.43
N LEU A 109 12.27 -37.09 -25.37
CA LEU A 109 10.89 -36.65 -25.54
C LEU A 109 10.03 -36.92 -24.29
N ALA A 110 10.21 -38.09 -23.67
CA ALA A 110 9.52 -38.44 -22.44
C ALA A 110 9.90 -37.49 -21.28
N LEU A 111 11.20 -37.16 -21.15
CA LEU A 111 11.69 -36.20 -20.15
C LEU A 111 11.09 -34.81 -20.35
N GLN A 112 11.03 -34.32 -21.60
CA GLN A 112 10.40 -33.03 -21.90
C GLN A 112 8.89 -33.05 -21.61
N ALA A 113 8.19 -34.10 -21.96
CA ALA A 113 6.76 -34.25 -21.68
C ALA A 113 6.47 -34.29 -20.16
N ALA A 114 7.35 -34.91 -19.38
CA ALA A 114 7.22 -34.97 -17.94
C ALA A 114 7.35 -33.62 -17.23
N MET A 115 8.00 -32.62 -17.86
CA MET A 115 8.17 -31.27 -17.30
C MET A 115 6.97 -30.35 -17.54
N LEU A 116 6.14 -30.63 -18.53
CA LEU A 116 5.05 -29.72 -18.91
C LEU A 116 4.01 -29.55 -17.79
N GLN A 117 3.62 -30.64 -17.14
CA GLN A 117 2.60 -30.60 -16.09
C GLN A 117 3.12 -29.87 -14.84
N PRO A 118 4.31 -30.20 -14.26
CA PRO A 118 4.84 -29.47 -13.12
C PRO A 118 5.04 -27.99 -13.40
N SER A 119 5.48 -27.62 -14.63
CA SER A 119 5.66 -26.22 -15.00
C SER A 119 4.34 -25.44 -15.01
N ALA A 120 3.25 -26.04 -15.51
CA ALA A 120 1.93 -25.42 -15.51
C ALA A 120 1.39 -25.25 -14.08
N GLU A 121 1.58 -26.24 -13.22
CA GLU A 121 1.16 -26.18 -11.81
C GLU A 121 1.92 -25.08 -11.04
N LYS A 122 3.23 -24.96 -11.28
CA LYS A 122 4.07 -23.91 -10.67
C LYS A 122 3.70 -22.51 -11.16
N ALA A 123 3.44 -22.35 -12.45
CA ALA A 123 2.97 -21.09 -13.01
C ALA A 123 1.63 -20.68 -12.40
N ALA A 124 0.70 -21.63 -12.23
CA ALA A 124 -0.57 -21.39 -11.57
C ALA A 124 -0.40 -21.04 -10.07
N ALA A 125 0.49 -21.74 -9.36
CA ALA A 125 0.79 -21.45 -7.96
C ALA A 125 1.43 -20.06 -7.79
N TYR A 126 2.38 -19.70 -8.64
CA TYR A 126 2.98 -18.37 -8.66
C TYR A 126 1.93 -17.27 -8.88
N GLY A 127 1.04 -17.47 -9.85
CA GLY A 127 -0.05 -16.53 -10.11
C GLY A 127 -0.98 -16.35 -8.91
N ARG A 128 -1.29 -17.44 -8.19
CA ARG A 128 -2.08 -17.38 -6.95
C ARG A 128 -1.36 -16.61 -5.85
N HIS A 129 -0.08 -16.89 -5.61
CA HIS A 129 0.70 -16.16 -4.61
C HIS A 129 0.80 -14.66 -4.92
N LEU A 130 1.01 -14.29 -6.20
CA LEU A 130 0.98 -12.88 -6.61
C LEU A 130 -0.38 -12.23 -6.33
N TYR A 131 -1.46 -12.93 -6.68
CA TYR A 131 -2.80 -12.44 -6.42
C TYR A 131 -3.08 -12.27 -4.93
N ASP A 132 -2.69 -13.25 -4.10
CA ASP A 132 -2.86 -13.21 -2.65
C ASP A 132 -2.09 -12.05 -2.03
N ILE A 133 -0.85 -11.78 -2.48
CA ILE A 133 -0.05 -10.64 -2.05
C ILE A 133 -0.74 -9.33 -2.44
N ALA A 134 -1.17 -9.20 -3.70
CA ALA A 134 -1.83 -7.99 -4.19
C ALA A 134 -3.16 -7.74 -3.46
N SER A 135 -3.98 -8.78 -3.29
CA SER A 135 -5.27 -8.72 -2.61
C SER A 135 -5.11 -8.37 -1.13
N SER A 136 -4.18 -9.04 -0.42
CA SER A 136 -3.91 -8.75 0.98
C SER A 136 -3.38 -7.32 1.18
N THR A 137 -2.44 -6.88 0.37
CA THR A 137 -1.89 -5.51 0.43
C THR A 137 -2.98 -4.47 0.15
N SER A 138 -3.79 -4.69 -0.88
CA SER A 138 -4.93 -3.82 -1.20
C SER A 138 -5.96 -3.76 -0.06
N SER A 139 -6.26 -4.91 0.56
CA SER A 139 -7.16 -4.98 1.72
C SER A 139 -6.60 -4.21 2.92
N GLU A 140 -5.31 -4.32 3.23
CA GLU A 140 -4.66 -3.58 4.32
C GLU A 140 -4.69 -2.06 4.08
N VAL A 141 -4.39 -1.63 2.86
CA VAL A 141 -4.48 -0.22 2.44
C VAL A 141 -5.92 0.29 2.55
N SER A 142 -6.91 -0.50 2.10
CA SER A 142 -8.32 -0.15 2.19
C SER A 142 -8.78 -0.01 3.64
N LYS A 143 -8.40 -0.93 4.53
CA LYS A 143 -8.72 -0.84 5.97
C LYS A 143 -8.13 0.41 6.62
N LEU A 144 -6.91 0.78 6.24
CA LEU A 144 -6.29 2.00 6.75
C LEU A 144 -7.04 3.24 6.24
N ALA A 145 -7.41 3.28 4.97
CA ALA A 145 -8.22 4.36 4.41
C ALA A 145 -9.62 4.44 5.07
N GLU A 146 -10.28 3.30 5.32
CA GLU A 146 -11.55 3.22 6.03
C GLU A 146 -11.44 3.78 7.46
N SER A 147 -10.38 3.43 8.19
CA SER A 147 -10.16 3.93 9.55
C SER A 147 -9.97 5.44 9.59
N GLN A 148 -9.20 5.99 8.65
CA GLN A 148 -8.98 7.44 8.52
C GLN A 148 -10.27 8.17 8.18
N LEU A 149 -11.08 7.60 7.29
CA LEU A 149 -12.37 8.19 6.93
C LEU A 149 -13.34 8.16 8.11
N ALA A 150 -13.39 7.05 8.87
CA ALA A 150 -14.22 6.95 10.08
C ALA A 150 -13.81 7.99 11.14
N GLU A 151 -12.50 8.23 11.31
CA GLU A 151 -12.01 9.30 12.18
C GLU A 151 -12.38 10.69 11.69
N ALA A 152 -12.26 10.93 10.38
CA ALA A 152 -12.67 12.20 9.77
C ALA A 152 -14.17 12.45 9.97
N GLN A 153 -15.01 11.43 9.77
CA GLN A 153 -16.46 11.50 10.04
C GLN A 153 -16.74 11.82 11.50
N LYS A 154 -16.10 11.14 12.46
CA LYS A 154 -16.27 11.43 13.90
C LYS A 154 -15.89 12.89 14.23
N LYS A 155 -14.78 13.37 13.69
CA LYS A 155 -14.38 14.78 13.86
C LYS A 155 -15.41 15.73 13.29
N MET A 156 -15.95 15.44 12.10
CA MET A 156 -16.97 16.25 11.45
C MET A 156 -18.27 16.28 12.26
N VAL A 157 -18.72 15.12 12.76
CA VAL A 157 -19.89 15.04 13.66
C VAL A 157 -19.68 15.89 14.91
N SER A 158 -18.50 15.82 15.52
CA SER A 158 -18.18 16.61 16.73
C SER A 158 -18.17 18.12 16.47
N VAL A 159 -17.70 18.55 15.30
CA VAL A 159 -17.74 19.96 14.89
C VAL A 159 -19.18 20.42 14.70
N VAL A 160 -20.02 19.63 14.03
CA VAL A 160 -21.44 19.94 13.84
C VAL A 160 -22.17 19.96 15.18
N ASP A 161 -21.95 18.99 16.07
CA ASP A 161 -22.60 18.97 17.38
C ASP A 161 -22.19 20.18 18.26
N ASN A 162 -20.92 20.61 18.18
CA ASN A 162 -20.48 21.82 18.87
C ASN A 162 -21.10 23.08 18.26
N ALA A 163 -21.21 23.17 16.92
CA ALA A 163 -21.89 24.27 16.26
C ALA A 163 -23.38 24.33 16.65
N VAL A 164 -24.03 23.18 16.74
CA VAL A 164 -25.43 23.06 17.17
C VAL A 164 -25.64 23.53 18.59
N LYS A 165 -24.76 23.18 19.53
CA LYS A 165 -24.84 23.61 20.95
C LYS A 165 -24.70 25.12 21.12
N ASN A 166 -24.00 25.78 20.20
CA ASN A 166 -23.76 27.22 20.21
C ASN A 166 -24.64 27.99 19.23
N ALA A 167 -25.60 27.30 18.57
CA ALA A 167 -26.46 27.90 17.55
C ALA A 167 -27.51 28.84 18.19
N PRO A 168 -27.77 30.02 17.60
CA PRO A 168 -28.82 30.91 18.05
C PRO A 168 -30.22 30.23 17.99
N ALA A 169 -31.09 30.64 18.91
CA ALA A 169 -32.48 30.18 18.88
C ALA A 169 -33.15 30.46 17.52
N GLY A 170 -33.82 29.48 16.92
CA GLY A 170 -34.47 29.58 15.61
C GLY A 170 -33.71 28.89 14.46
N THR A 171 -32.54 28.30 14.71
CA THR A 171 -31.76 27.56 13.68
C THR A 171 -32.00 26.04 13.73
N GLU A 172 -32.97 25.58 14.53
CA GLU A 172 -33.21 24.14 14.76
C GLU A 172 -33.48 23.37 13.47
N ASN A 173 -34.24 23.95 12.52
CA ASN A 173 -34.51 23.32 11.23
C ASN A 173 -33.26 23.17 10.35
N ALA A 174 -32.36 24.13 10.39
CA ALA A 174 -31.08 24.04 9.66
C ALA A 174 -30.20 22.92 10.23
N VAL A 175 -30.20 22.76 11.54
CA VAL A 175 -29.46 21.69 12.23
C VAL A 175 -29.98 20.32 11.84
N VAL A 176 -31.32 20.12 11.83
CA VAL A 176 -31.94 18.86 11.40
C VAL A 176 -31.56 18.54 9.94
N LEU A 177 -31.58 19.55 9.08
CA LEU A 177 -31.19 19.39 7.67
C LEU A 177 -29.73 18.94 7.52
N VAL A 178 -28.79 19.57 8.24
CA VAL A 178 -27.37 19.18 8.22
C VAL A 178 -27.18 17.76 8.76
N LYS A 179 -27.80 17.39 9.86
CA LYS A 179 -27.73 16.04 10.40
C LYS A 179 -28.32 15.00 9.45
N SER A 180 -29.42 15.28 8.80
CA SER A 180 -30.02 14.37 7.80
C SER A 180 -29.14 14.22 6.55
N ALA A 181 -28.52 15.30 6.07
CA ALA A 181 -27.58 15.27 4.96
C ALA A 181 -26.33 14.45 5.29
N MET A 182 -25.81 14.57 6.51
CA MET A 182 -24.68 13.73 6.97
C MET A 182 -25.06 12.26 7.05
N ALA A 183 -26.22 11.92 7.59
CA ALA A 183 -26.71 10.55 7.65
C ALA A 183 -26.88 9.95 6.24
N ALA A 184 -27.42 10.71 5.31
CA ALA A 184 -27.55 10.29 3.90
C ALA A 184 -26.17 10.09 3.24
N ALA A 185 -25.21 10.96 3.48
CA ALA A 185 -23.85 10.83 2.97
C ALA A 185 -23.14 9.58 3.54
N ASN A 186 -23.29 9.31 4.83
CA ASN A 186 -22.74 8.12 5.46
C ASN A 186 -23.36 6.82 4.89
N ASN A 187 -24.68 6.78 4.72
CA ASN A 187 -25.36 5.62 4.12
C ASN A 187 -24.94 5.39 2.66
N ALA A 188 -24.76 6.47 1.89
CA ALA A 188 -24.26 6.38 0.51
C ALA A 188 -22.85 5.81 0.47
N PHE A 189 -21.98 6.29 1.38
CA PHE A 189 -20.61 5.80 1.50
C PHE A 189 -20.55 4.31 1.88
N ASP A 190 -21.31 3.89 2.88
CA ASP A 190 -21.41 2.47 3.28
C ASP A 190 -21.90 1.59 2.13
N SER A 191 -22.80 2.09 1.31
CA SER A 191 -23.31 1.38 0.14
C SER A 191 -22.24 1.19 -0.92
N VAL A 192 -21.45 2.25 -1.20
CA VAL A 192 -20.31 2.19 -2.14
C VAL A 192 -19.26 1.22 -1.64
N GLN A 193 -18.94 1.26 -0.34
CA GLN A 193 -17.96 0.36 0.25
C GLN A 193 -18.40 -1.11 0.16
N LYS A 194 -19.66 -1.40 0.45
CA LYS A 194 -20.22 -2.75 0.29
C LYS A 194 -20.15 -3.22 -1.16
N ALA A 195 -20.51 -2.36 -2.11
CA ALA A 195 -20.41 -2.68 -3.53
C ALA A 195 -18.95 -2.94 -3.98
N ALA A 196 -18.00 -2.17 -3.49
CA ALA A 196 -16.58 -2.38 -3.78
C ALA A 196 -16.07 -3.71 -3.21
N LYS A 197 -16.46 -4.08 -1.99
CA LYS A 197 -16.13 -5.39 -1.40
C LYS A 197 -16.72 -6.54 -2.21
N GLN A 198 -17.99 -6.46 -2.59
CA GLN A 198 -18.63 -7.48 -3.44
C GLN A 198 -17.94 -7.62 -4.79
N ALA A 199 -17.52 -6.50 -5.42
CA ALA A 199 -16.78 -6.55 -6.67
C ALA A 199 -15.41 -7.23 -6.51
N ALA A 200 -14.72 -7.00 -5.40
CA ALA A 200 -13.46 -7.66 -5.07
C ALA A 200 -13.65 -9.18 -4.87
N ASP A 201 -14.70 -9.59 -4.11
CA ASP A 201 -15.03 -11.00 -3.88
C ASP A 201 -15.32 -11.73 -5.21
N VAL A 202 -16.08 -11.09 -6.12
CA VAL A 202 -16.37 -11.65 -7.45
C VAL A 202 -15.10 -11.76 -8.30
N ALA A 203 -14.21 -10.76 -8.25
CA ALA A 203 -12.94 -10.80 -8.97
C ALA A 203 -12.06 -11.96 -8.46
N GLU A 204 -12.00 -12.16 -7.14
CA GLU A 204 -11.28 -13.27 -6.53
C GLU A 204 -11.84 -14.63 -6.96
N ALA A 205 -13.15 -14.81 -6.89
CA ALA A 205 -13.81 -16.05 -7.32
C ALA A 205 -13.55 -16.36 -8.80
N ASN A 206 -13.60 -15.35 -9.68
CA ASN A 206 -13.29 -15.48 -11.09
C ASN A 206 -11.81 -15.86 -11.32
N PHE A 207 -10.89 -15.24 -10.60
CA PHE A 207 -9.47 -15.57 -10.70
C PHE A 207 -9.20 -17.03 -10.30
N GLN A 208 -9.79 -17.50 -9.19
CA GLN A 208 -9.68 -18.88 -8.75
C GLN A 208 -10.28 -19.86 -9.78
N ALA A 209 -11.44 -19.53 -10.36
CA ALA A 209 -12.05 -20.36 -11.39
C ALA A 209 -11.18 -20.48 -12.66
N ILE A 210 -10.60 -19.38 -13.14
CA ILE A 210 -9.69 -19.35 -14.28
C ILE A 210 -8.45 -20.19 -14.00
N THR A 211 -7.83 -20.01 -12.82
CA THR A 211 -6.62 -20.73 -12.43
C THR A 211 -6.87 -22.24 -12.32
N ASN A 212 -7.99 -22.64 -11.73
CA ASN A 212 -8.37 -24.05 -11.62
C ASN A 212 -8.67 -24.68 -12.99
N THR A 213 -9.27 -23.91 -13.90
CA THR A 213 -9.54 -24.36 -15.28
C THR A 213 -8.25 -24.56 -16.06
N ALA A 214 -7.28 -23.64 -15.93
CA ALA A 214 -5.98 -23.75 -16.59
C ALA A 214 -5.20 -24.99 -16.09
N VAL A 215 -5.20 -25.26 -14.78
CA VAL A 215 -4.57 -26.46 -14.22
C VAL A 215 -5.23 -27.74 -14.73
N LYS A 216 -6.57 -27.82 -14.74
CA LYS A 216 -7.30 -28.97 -15.27
C LYS A 216 -7.05 -29.19 -16.75
N ALA A 217 -6.95 -28.12 -17.56
CA ALA A 217 -6.66 -28.22 -18.99
C ALA A 217 -5.25 -28.77 -19.22
N SER A 218 -4.25 -28.35 -18.47
CA SER A 218 -2.88 -28.87 -18.54
C SER A 218 -2.79 -30.36 -18.15
N GLN A 219 -3.51 -30.76 -17.11
CA GLN A 219 -3.59 -32.17 -16.69
C GLN A 219 -4.27 -33.06 -17.76
N ALA A 220 -5.33 -32.55 -18.39
CA ALA A 220 -6.02 -33.28 -19.45
C ALA A 220 -5.14 -33.44 -20.73
N ALA A 221 -4.34 -32.42 -21.05
CA ALA A 221 -3.40 -32.50 -22.16
C ALA A 221 -2.31 -33.57 -21.93
N THR A 222 -1.73 -33.60 -20.73
CA THR A 222 -0.70 -34.60 -20.37
C THR A 222 -1.26 -36.01 -20.29
N SER A 223 -2.50 -36.20 -19.85
CA SER A 223 -3.13 -37.52 -19.80
C SER A 223 -3.43 -38.09 -21.22
N LYS A 224 -3.76 -37.21 -22.19
CA LYS A 224 -3.95 -37.63 -23.59
C LYS A 224 -2.62 -38.01 -24.27
N SER A 225 -1.54 -37.30 -23.99
CA SER A 225 -0.23 -37.63 -24.58
C SER A 225 0.31 -38.97 -24.07
N ARG A 226 0.07 -39.32 -22.79
CA ARG A 226 0.42 -40.61 -22.20
C ARG A 226 -0.37 -41.80 -22.77
N LYS A 227 -1.59 -41.58 -23.28
CA LYS A 227 -2.39 -42.65 -23.92
C LYS A 227 -2.06 -42.87 -25.41
N ALA A 228 -1.38 -41.91 -26.05
CA ALA A 228 -1.03 -41.95 -27.44
C ALA A 228 0.41 -42.44 -27.72
N ALA A 229 1.22 -42.61 -26.68
CA ALA A 229 2.55 -43.24 -26.67
C ALA A 229 2.47 -44.66 -26.09
#